data_395ec7452bdfab37d9fc62fe0c7463d0
#
_entry.id   395ec7452bdfab37d9fc62fe0c7463d0
#
_cell.length_a   1.000
_cell.length_b   1.000
_cell.length_c   1.000
_cell.angle_alpha   90.00
_cell.angle_beta   90.00
_cell.angle_gamma   90.00
#
_symmetry.space_group_name_H-M   'P 1'
#
loop_
_entity.id
_entity.type
_entity.pdbx_description
1 polymer ?
#
loop_
_entity_poly.entity_id
_entity_poly.type
_entity_poly.pdbx_seq_one_letter_code
_entity_poly.pdbx_strand_id
1 'polypeptide(L)'
;VPLDLVLPGPRVTEDLTVGELVGRRLGREVVERLVDPLLGGVYAGHADRLSVQATLPQLVPHLARQRSLLLAARAAMPAAGPTAAPPFATLVGGLGRLPEALARAAGAEVRLRTTVRELTRTPTGWRLVTGSAADPKTLEVDAVVLAVPAAPAARLLVGLVPTAAAELAGLDYASVALVTLVLDAPVEGSGSGFLVPAVEGRTTKAVTFSSRKWPHLPAQPFVLRGSVGRAGEVADLQRTDQELVAAVRADLEAITGPLPRVLATRVSRWGGSLPQYAVGHLDLVRRVRAAVAGQPRLAVAGAAYDGVGIPVCIRSGRGAARAVLGQNEAHV
;
A
#
# COMPACT_ATOMS: atom_id res chain seq x y z
N VAL A 1 -10.82 -26.03 10.52
CA VAL A 1 -9.96 -25.56 11.64
C VAL A 1 -9.30 -26.76 12.36
N PRO A 2 -9.96 -27.89 12.75
CA PRO A 2 -9.26 -29.02 13.40
C PRO A 2 -8.16 -29.63 12.52
N LEU A 3 -8.31 -29.63 11.20
CA LEU A 3 -7.33 -30.18 10.25
C LEU A 3 -5.99 -29.45 10.30
N ASP A 4 -5.96 -28.17 10.62
CA ASP A 4 -4.71 -27.39 10.71
C ASP A 4 -3.77 -27.86 11.83
N LEU A 5 -4.31 -28.48 12.89
CA LEU A 5 -3.53 -29.07 14.00
C LEU A 5 -2.98 -30.46 13.68
N VAL A 6 -3.63 -31.20 12.76
CA VAL A 6 -3.30 -32.59 12.44
C VAL A 6 -2.41 -32.71 11.21
N LEU A 7 -2.55 -31.80 10.23
CA LEU A 7 -1.74 -31.80 9.03
C LEU A 7 -0.25 -31.56 9.34
N PRO A 8 0.67 -32.12 8.52
CA PRO A 8 2.08 -31.78 8.60
C PRO A 8 2.27 -30.27 8.55
N GLY A 9 3.25 -29.73 9.29
CA GLY A 9 3.52 -28.29 9.35
C GLY A 9 3.65 -27.65 7.96
N PRO A 10 3.26 -26.39 7.79
CA PRO A 10 3.46 -25.69 6.54
C PRO A 10 4.96 -25.52 6.30
N ARG A 11 5.53 -26.39 5.47
CA ARG A 11 6.92 -26.20 5.00
C ARG A 11 6.89 -25.10 3.93
N VAL A 12 6.97 -23.85 4.35
CA VAL A 12 7.13 -22.71 3.46
C VAL A 12 8.62 -22.59 3.11
N THR A 13 9.11 -23.50 2.29
CA THR A 13 10.47 -23.45 1.74
C THR A 13 10.57 -22.49 0.55
N GLU A 14 9.45 -22.27 -0.12
CA GLU A 14 9.33 -21.38 -1.27
C GLU A 14 8.25 -20.32 -0.99
N ASP A 15 8.32 -19.19 -1.68
CA ASP A 15 7.28 -18.18 -1.59
C ASP A 15 5.99 -18.70 -2.24
N LEU A 16 4.86 -18.48 -1.60
CA LEU A 16 3.54 -18.87 -2.08
C LEU A 16 2.53 -17.78 -1.80
N THR A 17 1.33 -17.91 -2.40
CA THR A 17 0.28 -16.94 -2.15
C THR A 17 -0.38 -17.14 -0.78
N VAL A 18 -0.90 -16.05 -0.22
CA VAL A 18 -1.64 -16.11 1.04
C VAL A 18 -2.89 -16.98 0.89
N GLY A 19 -3.59 -16.89 -0.26
CA GLY A 19 -4.76 -17.70 -0.56
C GLY A 19 -4.44 -19.19 -0.59
N GLU A 20 -3.31 -19.59 -1.15
CA GLU A 20 -2.85 -20.98 -1.18
C GLU A 20 -2.50 -21.48 0.23
N LEU A 21 -1.73 -20.70 1.01
CA LEU A 21 -1.36 -21.06 2.38
C LEU A 21 -2.61 -21.27 3.26
N VAL A 22 -3.50 -20.29 3.26
CA VAL A 22 -4.69 -20.31 4.12
C VAL A 22 -5.71 -21.34 3.60
N GLY A 23 -5.93 -21.41 2.29
CA GLY A 23 -6.89 -22.32 1.68
C GLY A 23 -6.57 -23.79 1.95
N ARG A 24 -5.29 -24.19 1.87
CA ARG A 24 -4.82 -25.54 2.20
C ARG A 24 -5.01 -25.92 3.68
N ARG A 25 -4.97 -24.95 4.58
CA ARG A 25 -4.96 -25.16 6.02
C ARG A 25 -6.32 -24.97 6.68
N LEU A 26 -7.04 -23.94 6.29
CA LEU A 26 -8.27 -23.49 6.95
C LEU A 26 -9.50 -23.55 6.03
N GLY A 27 -9.29 -23.81 4.75
CA GLY A 27 -10.35 -23.89 3.76
C GLY A 27 -10.61 -22.59 3.00
N ARG A 28 -11.26 -22.72 1.86
CA ARG A 28 -11.49 -21.62 0.91
C ARG A 28 -12.38 -20.53 1.46
N GLU A 29 -13.36 -20.86 2.24
CA GLU A 29 -14.28 -19.91 2.85
C GLU A 29 -13.58 -18.93 3.80
N VAL A 30 -12.56 -19.41 4.53
CA VAL A 30 -11.73 -18.54 5.38
C VAL A 30 -10.92 -17.56 4.54
N VAL A 31 -10.42 -18.00 3.39
CA VAL A 31 -9.74 -17.09 2.44
C VAL A 31 -10.71 -16.01 1.98
N GLU A 32 -11.84 -16.39 1.43
CA GLU A 32 -12.78 -15.49 0.73
C GLU A 32 -13.50 -14.52 1.67
N ARG A 33 -13.88 -14.98 2.89
CA ARG A 33 -14.70 -14.19 3.80
C ARG A 33 -13.92 -13.46 4.89
N LEU A 34 -12.67 -13.84 5.14
CA LEU A 34 -11.86 -13.23 6.20
C LEU A 34 -10.54 -12.66 5.67
N VAL A 35 -9.72 -13.47 5.00
CA VAL A 35 -8.35 -13.08 4.68
C VAL A 35 -8.29 -12.14 3.48
N ASP A 36 -9.04 -12.45 2.42
CA ASP A 36 -9.10 -11.62 1.21
C ASP A 36 -9.64 -10.21 1.48
N PRO A 37 -10.72 -10.00 2.25
CA PRO A 37 -11.15 -8.67 2.65
C PRO A 37 -10.10 -7.88 3.44
N LEU A 38 -9.36 -8.54 4.34
CA LEU A 38 -8.31 -7.89 5.13
C LEU A 38 -7.15 -7.42 4.25
N LEU A 39 -6.66 -8.27 3.35
CA LEU A 39 -5.61 -7.92 2.39
C LEU A 39 -6.11 -6.90 1.36
N GLY A 40 -7.34 -7.05 0.89
CA GLY A 40 -8.01 -6.08 0.02
C GLY A 40 -8.15 -4.70 0.66
N GLY A 41 -8.28 -4.62 1.99
CA GLY A 41 -8.28 -3.37 2.75
C GLY A 41 -6.92 -2.66 2.75
N VAL A 42 -5.81 -3.41 2.71
CA VAL A 42 -4.44 -2.87 2.77
C VAL A 42 -3.84 -2.69 1.38
N TYR A 43 -3.91 -3.72 0.54
CA TYR A 43 -3.23 -3.77 -0.77
C TYR A 43 -4.19 -3.51 -1.94
N ALA A 44 -5.49 -3.52 -1.72
CA ALA A 44 -6.52 -3.64 -2.76
C ALA A 44 -6.27 -4.84 -3.69
N GLY A 45 -5.58 -5.86 -3.20
CA GLY A 45 -5.21 -7.08 -3.93
C GLY A 45 -6.04 -8.26 -3.49
N HIS A 46 -5.83 -9.39 -4.17
CA HIS A 46 -6.46 -10.67 -3.86
C HIS A 46 -5.47 -11.61 -3.15
N ALA A 47 -5.94 -12.32 -2.14
CA ALA A 47 -5.14 -13.27 -1.37
C ALA A 47 -4.47 -14.33 -2.28
N ASP A 48 -5.11 -14.71 -3.39
CA ASP A 48 -4.60 -15.69 -4.35
C ASP A 48 -3.45 -15.17 -5.23
N ARG A 49 -3.11 -13.89 -5.16
CA ARG A 49 -2.02 -13.27 -5.92
C ARG A 49 -0.92 -12.72 -5.05
N LEU A 50 -1.21 -12.44 -3.79
CA LEU A 50 -0.27 -11.78 -2.87
C LEU A 50 0.64 -12.79 -2.19
N SER A 51 1.94 -12.52 -2.21
CA SER A 51 3.00 -13.30 -1.57
C SER A 51 2.86 -13.29 -0.04
N VAL A 52 3.01 -14.44 0.59
CA VAL A 52 3.11 -14.54 2.06
C VAL A 52 4.34 -13.81 2.58
N GLN A 53 5.50 -14.01 1.93
CA GLN A 53 6.77 -13.42 2.38
C GLN A 53 6.75 -11.90 2.30
N ALA A 54 6.16 -11.33 1.25
CA ALA A 54 6.14 -9.89 1.04
C ALA A 54 5.03 -9.17 1.82
N THR A 55 3.87 -9.81 2.05
CA THR A 55 2.72 -9.16 2.69
C THR A 55 2.56 -9.49 4.18
N LEU A 56 3.08 -10.62 4.62
CA LEU A 56 3.00 -11.09 6.01
C LEU A 56 4.39 -11.49 6.57
N PRO A 57 5.43 -10.63 6.44
CA PRO A 57 6.79 -10.99 6.81
C PRO A 57 6.92 -11.40 8.29
N GLN A 58 6.08 -10.85 9.17
CA GLN A 58 6.05 -11.21 10.59
C GLN A 58 5.58 -12.65 10.84
N LEU A 59 4.83 -13.26 9.91
CA LEU A 59 4.34 -14.63 10.03
C LEU A 59 5.42 -15.67 9.63
N VAL A 60 6.28 -15.32 8.67
CA VAL A 60 7.24 -16.23 8.03
C VAL A 60 8.13 -16.99 9.05
N PRO A 61 8.77 -16.34 10.05
CA PRO A 61 9.59 -17.04 11.03
C PRO A 61 8.81 -18.06 11.87
N HIS A 62 7.54 -17.83 12.07
CA HIS A 62 6.67 -18.69 12.87
C HIS A 62 6.15 -19.88 12.07
N LEU A 63 5.95 -19.72 10.74
CA LEU A 63 5.56 -20.83 9.86
C LEU A 63 6.59 -21.96 9.83
N ALA A 64 7.87 -21.64 9.92
CA ALA A 64 8.95 -22.63 9.99
C ALA A 64 9.00 -23.40 11.32
N ARG A 65 8.48 -22.83 12.41
CA ARG A 65 8.56 -23.37 13.78
C ARG A 65 7.28 -24.02 14.26
N GLN A 66 6.13 -23.63 13.71
CA GLN A 66 4.82 -24.11 14.16
C GLN A 66 4.25 -25.12 13.18
N ARG A 67 3.58 -26.16 13.72
CA ARG A 67 2.88 -27.16 12.89
C ARG A 67 1.52 -26.65 12.36
N SER A 68 0.97 -25.64 12.99
CA SER A 68 -0.35 -25.06 12.69
C SER A 68 -0.22 -23.62 12.25
N LEU A 69 -0.97 -23.23 11.23
CA LEU A 69 -1.07 -21.83 10.77
C LEU A 69 -1.66 -20.94 11.86
N LEU A 70 -2.65 -21.42 12.61
CA LEU A 70 -3.25 -20.68 13.72
C LEU A 70 -2.26 -20.44 14.85
N LEU A 71 -1.43 -21.44 15.20
CA LEU A 71 -0.39 -21.28 16.22
C LEU A 71 0.70 -20.34 15.73
N ALA A 72 1.08 -20.40 14.45
CA ALA A 72 2.02 -19.45 13.85
C ALA A 72 1.47 -18.02 13.89
N ALA A 73 0.21 -17.83 13.51
CA ALA A 73 -0.46 -16.53 13.54
C ALA A 73 -0.52 -15.97 14.98
N ARG A 74 -0.88 -16.82 15.94
CA ARG A 74 -0.89 -16.44 17.37
C ARG A 74 0.50 -16.05 17.88
N ALA A 75 1.54 -16.78 17.49
CA ALA A 75 2.92 -16.48 17.86
C ALA A 75 3.46 -15.20 17.21
N ALA A 76 2.94 -14.83 16.04
CA ALA A 76 3.29 -13.59 15.33
C ALA A 76 2.56 -12.35 15.89
N MET A 77 1.54 -12.54 16.75
CA MET A 77 0.83 -11.40 17.35
C MET A 77 1.74 -10.67 18.34
N PRO A 78 1.76 -9.33 18.32
CA PRO A 78 2.44 -8.56 19.36
C PRO A 78 1.90 -8.92 20.74
N ALA A 79 2.77 -8.93 21.75
CA ALA A 79 2.35 -9.13 23.12
C ALA A 79 1.32 -8.06 23.51
N ALA A 80 0.15 -8.51 23.96
CA ALA A 80 -0.85 -7.61 24.52
C ALA A 80 -0.37 -7.16 25.91
N GLY A 81 -0.31 -5.86 26.13
CA GLY A 81 0.05 -5.28 27.43
C GLY A 81 -0.54 -3.89 27.61
N PRO A 82 -0.70 -3.41 28.83
CA PRO A 82 -1.31 -2.10 29.12
C PRO A 82 -0.50 -0.92 28.54
N THR A 83 0.76 -1.15 28.17
CA THR A 83 1.67 -0.16 27.54
C THR A 83 1.83 -0.35 26.04
N ALA A 84 1.08 -1.28 25.43
CA ALA A 84 1.18 -1.50 23.99
C ALA A 84 0.68 -0.26 23.23
N ALA A 85 1.53 0.26 22.34
CA ALA A 85 1.13 1.36 21.46
C ALA A 85 -0.06 0.93 20.58
N PRO A 86 -1.01 1.84 20.30
CA PRO A 86 -2.12 1.51 19.42
C PRO A 86 -1.59 1.09 18.04
N PRO A 87 -2.21 0.08 17.40
CA PRO A 87 -1.73 -0.45 16.12
C PRO A 87 -1.83 0.57 14.97
N PHE A 88 -2.68 1.58 15.13
CA PHE A 88 -2.87 2.66 14.18
C PHE A 88 -2.78 4.01 14.87
N ALA A 89 -2.06 4.93 14.23
CA ALA A 89 -1.95 6.32 14.65
C ALA A 89 -2.25 7.25 13.49
N THR A 90 -2.62 8.48 13.80
CA THR A 90 -2.80 9.57 12.84
C THR A 90 -2.28 10.87 13.42
N LEU A 91 -2.25 11.92 12.60
CA LEU A 91 -1.92 13.26 13.06
C LEU A 91 -3.19 14.06 13.28
N VAL A 92 -3.21 14.91 14.29
CA VAL A 92 -4.26 15.92 14.44
C VAL A 92 -4.29 16.80 13.21
N GLY A 93 -5.45 16.88 12.56
CA GLY A 93 -5.61 17.54 11.27
C GLY A 93 -5.28 16.66 10.05
N GLY A 94 -5.00 15.36 10.27
CA GLY A 94 -4.85 14.35 9.22
C GLY A 94 -3.41 14.11 8.75
N LEU A 95 -3.20 12.92 8.17
CA LEU A 95 -1.88 12.49 7.66
C LEU A 95 -1.35 13.33 6.48
N GLY A 96 -2.20 14.11 5.80
CA GLY A 96 -1.76 15.03 4.75
C GLY A 96 -0.77 16.10 5.24
N ARG A 97 -0.72 16.37 6.55
CA ARG A 97 0.26 17.28 7.16
C ARG A 97 1.68 16.71 7.23
N LEU A 98 1.84 15.38 7.11
CA LEU A 98 3.15 14.74 7.25
C LEU A 98 4.14 15.13 6.14
N PRO A 99 3.79 15.09 4.83
CA PRO A 99 4.69 15.52 3.77
C PRO A 99 5.14 16.98 3.90
N GLU A 100 4.23 17.88 4.25
CA GLU A 100 4.54 19.30 4.46
C GLU A 100 5.48 19.51 5.65
N ALA A 101 5.26 18.80 6.75
CA ALA A 101 6.11 18.87 7.93
C ALA A 101 7.52 18.31 7.63
N LEU A 102 7.60 17.22 6.88
CA LEU A 102 8.87 16.64 6.45
C LEU A 102 9.66 17.59 5.53
N ALA A 103 8.99 18.20 4.55
CA ALA A 103 9.62 19.15 3.63
C ALA A 103 10.20 20.35 4.39
N ARG A 104 9.46 20.90 5.35
CA ARG A 104 9.94 22.00 6.21
C ARG A 104 11.11 21.58 7.09
N ALA A 105 11.03 20.43 7.72
CA ALA A 105 12.08 19.95 8.61
C ALA A 105 13.38 19.60 7.85
N ALA A 106 13.25 19.15 6.61
CA ALA A 106 14.41 18.85 5.77
C ALA A 106 15.12 20.11 5.23
N GLY A 107 14.47 21.28 5.24
CA GLY A 107 14.99 22.48 4.59
C GLY A 107 15.17 22.33 3.08
N ALA A 108 14.48 21.36 2.47
CA ALA A 108 14.64 21.02 1.08
C ALA A 108 13.81 21.94 0.17
N GLU A 109 14.35 22.27 -1.01
CA GLU A 109 13.56 22.91 -2.06
C GLU A 109 12.57 21.91 -2.65
N VAL A 110 11.26 22.24 -2.59
CA VAL A 110 10.18 21.43 -3.15
C VAL A 110 9.65 22.07 -4.43
N ARG A 111 9.86 21.43 -5.56
CA ARG A 111 9.36 21.86 -6.88
C ARG A 111 8.13 21.08 -7.26
N LEU A 112 6.96 21.61 -6.97
CA LEU A 112 5.68 21.04 -7.36
C LEU A 112 5.42 21.19 -8.87
N ARG A 113 4.58 20.32 -9.45
CA ARG A 113 4.23 20.33 -10.88
C ARG A 113 5.44 20.27 -11.81
N THR A 114 6.51 19.65 -11.35
CA THR A 114 7.78 19.57 -12.07
C THR A 114 8.05 18.09 -12.39
N THR A 115 7.70 17.66 -13.58
CA THR A 115 7.93 16.29 -14.03
C THR A 115 9.39 16.11 -14.42
N VAL A 116 10.06 15.08 -13.87
CA VAL A 116 11.34 14.60 -14.37
C VAL A 116 11.07 13.68 -15.56
N ARG A 117 11.61 14.04 -16.72
CA ARG A 117 11.40 13.33 -18.00
C ARG A 117 12.54 12.41 -18.36
N GLU A 118 13.76 12.85 -18.08
CA GLU A 118 14.97 12.11 -18.41
C GLU A 118 15.94 12.17 -17.25
N LEU A 119 16.72 11.10 -17.12
CA LEU A 119 17.81 10.96 -16.19
C LEU A 119 19.00 10.42 -16.97
N THR A 120 20.11 11.18 -16.97
CA THR A 120 21.35 10.79 -17.63
C THR A 120 22.53 10.95 -16.70
N ARG A 121 23.55 10.13 -16.89
CA ARG A 121 24.79 10.22 -16.13
C ARG A 121 25.71 11.29 -16.70
N THR A 122 26.40 12.02 -15.83
CA THR A 122 27.48 12.93 -16.18
C THR A 122 28.79 12.44 -15.55
N PRO A 123 29.95 12.98 -15.93
CA PRO A 123 31.23 12.64 -15.30
C PRO A 123 31.26 12.86 -13.78
N THR A 124 30.53 13.85 -13.27
CA THR A 124 30.54 14.27 -11.86
C THR A 124 29.29 13.91 -11.07
N GLY A 125 28.21 13.49 -11.75
CA GLY A 125 26.93 13.20 -11.10
C GLY A 125 25.86 12.83 -12.09
N TRP A 126 24.72 13.55 -12.03
CA TRP A 126 23.51 13.26 -12.79
C TRP A 126 22.93 14.52 -13.42
N ARG A 127 22.35 14.38 -14.59
CA ARG A 127 21.56 15.39 -15.26
C ARG A 127 20.11 14.93 -15.37
N LEU A 128 19.20 15.79 -14.91
CA LEU A 128 17.77 15.62 -15.02
C LEU A 128 17.20 16.62 -16.01
N VAL A 129 16.33 16.15 -16.91
CA VAL A 129 15.47 17.02 -17.73
C VAL A 129 14.12 17.12 -17.04
N THR A 130 13.70 18.33 -16.73
CA THR A 130 12.47 18.62 -15.98
C THR A 130 11.55 19.56 -16.74
N GLY A 131 10.29 19.69 -16.30
CA GLY A 131 9.34 20.63 -16.86
C GLY A 131 8.49 20.05 -18.00
N SER A 132 7.90 20.94 -18.83
CA SER A 132 7.09 20.55 -19.99
C SER A 132 7.97 20.14 -21.17
N ALA A 133 7.43 19.39 -22.13
CA ALA A 133 8.17 19.06 -23.36
C ALA A 133 8.47 20.31 -24.20
N ALA A 134 7.63 21.35 -24.07
CA ALA A 134 7.81 22.63 -24.80
C ALA A 134 8.80 23.57 -24.10
N ASP A 135 9.03 23.40 -22.80
CA ASP A 135 10.00 24.21 -22.01
C ASP A 135 10.78 23.28 -21.05
N PRO A 136 11.72 22.46 -21.61
CA PRO A 136 12.55 21.58 -20.80
C PRO A 136 13.61 22.39 -20.05
N LYS A 137 13.80 22.07 -18.78
CA LYS A 137 14.86 22.64 -17.93
C LYS A 137 15.82 21.56 -17.50
N THR A 138 17.09 21.87 -17.50
CA THR A 138 18.14 20.96 -17.08
C THR A 138 18.54 21.26 -15.62
N LEU A 139 18.71 20.22 -14.83
CA LEU A 139 19.22 20.28 -13.47
C LEU A 139 20.35 19.27 -13.33
N GLU A 140 21.52 19.72 -12.86
CA GLU A 140 22.64 18.85 -12.51
C GLU A 140 22.72 18.66 -11.00
N VAL A 141 22.94 17.42 -10.58
CA VAL A 141 22.97 17.02 -9.16
C VAL A 141 24.03 15.93 -8.92
N ASP A 142 24.52 15.83 -7.70
CA ASP A 142 25.54 14.85 -7.31
C ASP A 142 24.96 13.43 -7.14
N ALA A 143 23.69 13.33 -6.71
CA ALA A 143 23.05 12.07 -6.37
C ALA A 143 21.55 12.11 -6.67
N VAL A 144 20.95 10.93 -6.89
CA VAL A 144 19.51 10.80 -7.16
C VAL A 144 18.90 9.65 -6.35
N VAL A 145 17.76 9.92 -5.73
CA VAL A 145 16.87 8.89 -5.17
C VAL A 145 15.57 8.90 -5.97
N LEU A 146 15.25 7.81 -6.64
CA LEU A 146 13.98 7.63 -7.34
C LEU A 146 12.93 7.11 -6.33
N ALA A 147 12.11 8.02 -5.82
CA ALA A 147 11.02 7.71 -4.88
C ALA A 147 9.64 7.78 -5.56
N VAL A 148 9.59 7.45 -6.84
CA VAL A 148 8.39 7.44 -7.67
C VAL A 148 7.83 6.01 -7.83
N PRO A 149 6.56 5.84 -8.28
CA PRO A 149 6.02 4.50 -8.59
C PRO A 149 6.86 3.74 -9.62
N ALA A 150 6.72 2.41 -9.67
CA ALA A 150 7.59 1.55 -10.47
C ALA A 150 7.60 1.89 -11.96
N ALA A 151 6.45 2.17 -12.58
CA ALA A 151 6.40 2.49 -14.00
C ALA A 151 7.12 3.80 -14.37
N PRO A 152 6.97 4.93 -13.65
CA PRO A 152 7.84 6.10 -13.83
C PRO A 152 9.32 5.81 -13.59
N ALA A 153 9.66 5.04 -12.56
CA ALA A 153 11.06 4.66 -12.30
C ALA A 153 11.65 3.84 -13.47
N ALA A 154 10.89 2.87 -14.00
CA ALA A 154 11.28 2.08 -15.15
C ALA A 154 11.61 2.96 -16.37
N ARG A 155 10.77 3.95 -16.66
CA ARG A 155 11.02 4.89 -17.78
C ARG A 155 12.31 5.70 -17.62
N LEU A 156 12.62 6.13 -16.39
CA LEU A 156 13.84 6.87 -16.11
C LEU A 156 15.10 5.98 -16.15
N LEU A 157 14.95 4.68 -15.87
CA LEU A 157 16.06 3.73 -15.79
C LEU A 157 16.33 2.99 -17.10
N VAL A 158 15.46 3.02 -18.11
CA VAL A 158 15.56 2.17 -19.30
C VAL A 158 16.89 2.32 -20.05
N GLY A 159 17.43 3.51 -20.16
CA GLY A 159 18.72 3.79 -20.79
C GLY A 159 19.95 3.63 -19.87
N LEU A 160 19.74 3.47 -18.56
CA LEU A 160 20.80 3.43 -17.55
C LEU A 160 20.97 2.03 -16.95
N VAL A 161 19.87 1.39 -16.60
CA VAL A 161 19.81 0.09 -15.93
C VAL A 161 18.66 -0.72 -16.54
N PRO A 162 18.77 -1.22 -17.78
CA PRO A 162 17.68 -1.88 -18.51
C PRO A 162 17.07 -3.06 -17.74
N THR A 163 17.88 -3.81 -17.01
CA THR A 163 17.42 -4.95 -16.20
C THR A 163 16.48 -4.51 -15.08
N ALA A 164 16.83 -3.45 -14.33
CA ALA A 164 15.96 -2.90 -13.31
C ALA A 164 14.70 -2.27 -13.91
N ALA A 165 14.82 -1.62 -15.07
CA ALA A 165 13.69 -1.05 -15.78
C ALA A 165 12.66 -2.11 -16.20
N ALA A 166 13.13 -3.25 -16.75
CA ALA A 166 12.27 -4.36 -17.14
C ALA A 166 11.53 -4.97 -15.95
N GLU A 167 12.21 -5.21 -14.84
CA GLU A 167 11.60 -5.73 -13.60
C GLU A 167 10.52 -4.78 -13.06
N LEU A 168 10.83 -3.48 -12.99
CA LEU A 168 9.89 -2.46 -12.49
C LEU A 168 8.69 -2.24 -13.43
N ALA A 169 8.87 -2.38 -14.73
CA ALA A 169 7.79 -2.26 -15.71
C ALA A 169 6.74 -3.38 -15.57
N GLY A 170 7.15 -4.56 -15.08
CA GLY A 170 6.27 -5.70 -14.84
C GLY A 170 5.51 -5.65 -13.50
N LEU A 171 5.73 -4.64 -12.67
CA LEU A 171 5.10 -4.56 -11.36
C LEU A 171 3.68 -4.00 -11.47
N ASP A 172 2.70 -4.82 -11.12
CA ASP A 172 1.30 -4.46 -11.14
C ASP A 172 0.92 -3.49 -10.01
N TYR A 173 -0.07 -2.65 -10.28
CA TYR A 173 -0.65 -1.71 -9.32
C TYR A 173 -2.18 -1.79 -9.32
N ALA A 174 -2.76 -1.73 -8.13
CA ALA A 174 -4.19 -1.52 -7.99
C ALA A 174 -4.53 -0.03 -7.99
N SER A 175 -5.66 0.29 -8.60
CA SER A 175 -6.32 1.59 -8.52
C SER A 175 -7.50 1.51 -7.56
N VAL A 176 -7.78 2.59 -6.85
CA VAL A 176 -8.91 2.66 -5.92
C VAL A 176 -9.62 4.00 -6.02
N ALA A 177 -10.92 4.01 -5.70
CA ALA A 177 -11.68 5.22 -5.46
C ALA A 177 -12.15 5.24 -4.00
N LEU A 178 -12.05 6.41 -3.37
CA LEU A 178 -12.56 6.67 -2.03
C LEU A 178 -13.76 7.61 -2.14
N VAL A 179 -14.92 7.12 -1.75
CA VAL A 179 -16.16 7.89 -1.67
C VAL A 179 -16.34 8.35 -0.22
N THR A 180 -16.14 9.62 0.04
CA THR A 180 -16.40 10.23 1.34
C THR A 180 -17.83 10.72 1.38
N LEU A 181 -18.57 10.33 2.42
CA LEU A 181 -19.90 10.83 2.74
C LEU A 181 -19.85 11.60 4.04
N VAL A 182 -20.50 12.76 4.05
CA VAL A 182 -20.73 13.58 5.24
C VAL A 182 -22.22 13.50 5.55
N LEU A 183 -22.57 12.95 6.71
CA LEU A 183 -23.95 12.72 7.14
C LEU A 183 -24.31 13.65 8.27
N ASP A 184 -25.58 14.02 8.40
CA ASP A 184 -26.07 14.87 9.49
C ASP A 184 -26.14 14.16 10.86
N ALA A 185 -26.14 12.82 10.86
CA ALA A 185 -26.13 11.99 12.08
C ALA A 185 -25.23 10.74 11.89
N PRO A 186 -24.78 10.09 12.97
CA PRO A 186 -24.08 8.83 12.91
C PRO A 186 -24.93 7.70 12.31
N VAL A 187 -24.29 6.78 11.59
CA VAL A 187 -24.92 5.50 11.19
C VAL A 187 -25.07 4.59 12.41
N GLU A 188 -26.03 3.67 12.37
CA GLU A 188 -26.20 2.67 13.43
C GLU A 188 -25.04 1.67 13.48
N GLY A 189 -24.94 0.93 14.59
CA GLY A 189 -23.93 -0.10 14.80
C GLY A 189 -22.69 0.39 15.59
N SER A 190 -21.75 -0.51 15.80
CA SER A 190 -20.53 -0.30 16.58
C SER A 190 -19.26 -0.42 15.70
N GLY A 191 -18.09 -0.12 16.28
CA GLY A 191 -16.82 -0.26 15.61
C GLY A 191 -16.41 0.92 14.74
N SER A 192 -15.27 0.80 14.09
CA SER A 192 -14.64 1.86 13.26
C SER A 192 -14.87 1.69 11.77
N GLY A 193 -15.67 0.68 11.37
CA GLY A 193 -15.95 0.35 9.98
C GLY A 193 -16.09 -1.17 9.77
N PHE A 194 -16.20 -1.56 8.50
CA PHE A 194 -16.30 -2.97 8.11
C PHE A 194 -15.65 -3.22 6.75
N LEU A 195 -15.35 -4.49 6.49
CA LEU A 195 -14.84 -4.98 5.20
C LEU A 195 -15.92 -5.81 4.53
N VAL A 196 -15.98 -5.76 3.20
CA VAL A 196 -16.93 -6.51 2.39
C VAL A 196 -16.19 -7.56 1.56
N PRO A 197 -16.47 -8.85 1.77
CA PRO A 197 -15.89 -9.91 0.95
C PRO A 197 -16.25 -9.76 -0.52
N ALA A 198 -15.31 -10.07 -1.43
CA ALA A 198 -15.56 -10.00 -2.86
C ALA A 198 -16.71 -10.91 -3.31
N VAL A 199 -16.88 -12.05 -2.62
CA VAL A 199 -17.96 -13.03 -2.88
C VAL A 199 -19.37 -12.48 -2.64
N GLU A 200 -19.51 -11.34 -1.96
CA GLU A 200 -20.80 -10.66 -1.78
C GLU A 200 -21.23 -9.83 -3.02
N GLY A 201 -20.36 -9.73 -4.03
CA GLY A 201 -20.68 -9.07 -5.32
C GLY A 201 -20.96 -7.56 -5.20
N ARG A 202 -20.51 -6.90 -4.13
CA ARG A 202 -20.74 -5.47 -3.92
C ARG A 202 -19.61 -4.63 -4.49
N THR A 203 -19.96 -3.43 -4.92
CA THR A 203 -19.00 -2.41 -5.41
C THR A 203 -18.07 -1.95 -4.29
N THR A 204 -18.61 -1.78 -3.08
CA THR A 204 -17.86 -1.34 -1.90
C THR A 204 -17.10 -2.50 -1.29
N LYS A 205 -15.76 -2.38 -1.18
CA LYS A 205 -14.91 -3.39 -0.54
C LYS A 205 -14.63 -3.14 0.94
N ALA A 206 -14.74 -1.88 1.39
CA ALA A 206 -14.49 -1.49 2.77
C ALA A 206 -15.18 -0.18 3.09
N VAL A 207 -15.60 -0.02 4.34
CA VAL A 207 -16.12 1.23 4.87
C VAL A 207 -15.37 1.59 6.16
N THR A 208 -14.96 2.83 6.28
CA THR A 208 -14.36 3.39 7.50
C THR A 208 -15.27 4.47 8.06
N PHE A 209 -15.71 4.32 9.29
CA PHE A 209 -16.40 5.34 10.05
C PHE A 209 -15.38 6.31 10.65
N SER A 210 -14.96 7.29 9.83
CA SER A 210 -13.84 8.17 10.16
C SER A 210 -14.07 8.94 11.46
N SER A 211 -15.29 9.43 11.71
CA SER A 211 -15.65 10.14 12.93
C SER A 211 -15.61 9.26 14.20
N ARG A 212 -15.78 7.93 14.07
CA ARG A 212 -15.60 6.99 15.20
C ARG A 212 -14.14 6.56 15.37
N LYS A 213 -13.43 6.45 14.26
CA LYS A 213 -12.05 5.95 14.26
C LYS A 213 -11.06 6.99 14.80
N TRP A 214 -11.31 8.28 14.55
CA TRP A 214 -10.36 9.35 14.81
C TRP A 214 -10.94 10.43 15.71
N PRO A 215 -10.48 10.55 16.98
CA PRO A 215 -11.04 11.48 17.98
C PRO A 215 -10.95 12.96 17.60
N HIS A 216 -10.08 13.33 16.66
CA HIS A 216 -9.97 14.71 16.18
C HIS A 216 -11.02 15.11 15.15
N LEU A 217 -11.81 14.14 14.65
CA LEU A 217 -12.96 14.43 13.80
C LEU A 217 -14.23 14.59 14.66
N PRO A 218 -15.16 15.49 14.26
CA PRO A 218 -16.40 15.68 14.97
C PRO A 218 -17.28 14.41 14.89
N ALA A 219 -18.07 14.20 15.93
CA ALA A 219 -19.12 13.18 15.92
C ALA A 219 -20.27 13.56 14.97
N GLN A 220 -20.52 14.86 14.82
CA GLN A 220 -21.47 15.46 13.89
C GLN A 220 -20.90 16.76 13.31
N PRO A 221 -20.96 16.94 11.97
CA PRO A 221 -21.45 15.98 10.98
C PRO A 221 -20.58 14.71 10.93
N PHE A 222 -21.23 13.57 10.70
CA PHE A 222 -20.55 12.27 10.71
C PHE A 222 -19.88 11.98 9.37
N VAL A 223 -18.60 11.66 9.42
CA VAL A 223 -17.79 11.39 8.22
C VAL A 223 -17.49 9.90 8.11
N LEU A 224 -17.80 9.32 6.95
CA LEU A 224 -17.39 7.96 6.59
C LEU A 224 -16.77 7.91 5.20
N ARG A 225 -16.06 6.83 4.91
CA ARG A 225 -15.44 6.57 3.59
C ARG A 225 -15.76 5.16 3.14
N GLY A 226 -16.37 5.04 1.95
CA GLY A 226 -16.45 3.81 1.17
C GLY A 226 -15.24 3.69 0.25
N SER A 227 -14.64 2.51 0.18
CA SER A 227 -13.52 2.19 -0.72
C SER A 227 -13.99 1.26 -1.82
N VAL A 228 -13.67 1.59 -3.07
CA VAL A 228 -14.05 0.86 -4.30
C VAL A 228 -12.78 0.52 -5.08
N GLY A 229 -12.79 -0.61 -5.76
CA GLY A 229 -11.70 -1.08 -6.64
C GLY A 229 -10.74 -2.06 -5.97
N ARG A 230 -10.45 -3.14 -6.71
CA ARG A 230 -9.47 -4.18 -6.39
C ARG A 230 -8.55 -4.37 -7.59
N ALA A 231 -7.40 -5.00 -7.39
CA ALA A 231 -6.47 -5.31 -8.46
C ALA A 231 -7.15 -6.15 -9.55
N GLY A 232 -7.10 -5.66 -10.80
CA GLY A 232 -7.77 -6.28 -11.95
C GLY A 232 -9.24 -5.88 -12.14
N GLU A 233 -9.87 -5.24 -11.16
CA GLU A 233 -11.28 -4.80 -11.22
C GLU A 233 -11.35 -3.30 -11.55
N VAL A 234 -11.21 -2.95 -12.82
CA VAL A 234 -11.17 -1.54 -13.25
C VAL A 234 -12.53 -0.99 -13.69
N ALA A 235 -13.52 -1.85 -13.97
CA ALA A 235 -14.82 -1.44 -14.50
C ALA A 235 -15.55 -0.44 -13.59
N ASP A 236 -15.61 -0.71 -12.29
CA ASP A 236 -16.25 0.19 -11.33
C ASP A 236 -15.57 1.56 -11.26
N LEU A 237 -14.25 1.60 -11.49
CA LEU A 237 -13.49 2.85 -11.45
C LEU A 237 -13.71 3.74 -12.68
N GLN A 238 -14.37 3.23 -13.73
CA GLN A 238 -14.75 4.03 -14.90
C GLN A 238 -16.09 4.75 -14.72
N ARG A 239 -16.86 4.41 -13.71
CA ARG A 239 -18.13 5.09 -13.38
C ARG A 239 -17.89 6.56 -13.06
N THR A 240 -18.89 7.39 -13.29
CA THR A 240 -18.90 8.79 -12.86
C THR A 240 -18.87 8.90 -11.34
N ASP A 241 -18.52 10.06 -10.81
CA ASP A 241 -18.51 10.29 -9.36
C ASP A 241 -19.91 10.10 -8.75
N GLN A 242 -20.96 10.52 -9.48
CA GLN A 242 -22.35 10.34 -9.04
C GLN A 242 -22.74 8.87 -8.95
N GLU A 243 -22.38 8.07 -9.94
CA GLU A 243 -22.64 6.62 -9.95
C GLU A 243 -21.87 5.89 -8.85
N LEU A 244 -20.62 6.27 -8.57
CA LEU A 244 -19.85 5.73 -7.46
C LEU A 244 -20.48 6.07 -6.11
N VAL A 245 -20.91 7.32 -5.92
CA VAL A 245 -21.62 7.74 -4.72
C VAL A 245 -22.91 6.95 -4.53
N ALA A 246 -23.71 6.78 -5.61
CA ALA A 246 -24.95 6.02 -5.58
C ALA A 246 -24.71 4.55 -5.22
N ALA A 247 -23.71 3.91 -5.83
CA ALA A 247 -23.36 2.51 -5.57
C ALA A 247 -22.91 2.30 -4.12
N VAL A 248 -22.00 3.16 -3.61
CA VAL A 248 -21.53 3.08 -2.21
C VAL A 248 -22.67 3.32 -1.23
N ARG A 249 -23.59 4.24 -1.51
CA ARG A 249 -24.77 4.47 -0.67
C ARG A 249 -25.67 3.25 -0.63
N ALA A 250 -25.98 2.66 -1.79
CA ALA A 250 -26.83 1.48 -1.89
C ALA A 250 -26.22 0.28 -1.12
N ASP A 251 -24.91 0.06 -1.22
CA ASP A 251 -24.21 -0.98 -0.47
C ASP A 251 -24.28 -0.71 1.06
N LEU A 252 -24.05 0.54 1.47
CA LEU A 252 -24.15 0.95 2.88
C LEU A 252 -25.56 0.72 3.42
N GLU A 253 -26.60 1.21 2.73
CA GLU A 253 -28.00 1.06 3.13
C GLU A 253 -28.40 -0.41 3.25
N ALA A 254 -27.90 -1.26 2.36
CA ALA A 254 -28.16 -2.70 2.39
C ALA A 254 -27.48 -3.40 3.59
N ILE A 255 -26.37 -2.85 4.11
CA ILE A 255 -25.60 -3.46 5.21
C ILE A 255 -25.99 -2.85 6.57
N THR A 256 -26.17 -1.53 6.63
CA THR A 256 -26.37 -0.80 7.90
C THR A 256 -27.80 -0.31 8.12
N GLY A 257 -28.70 -0.52 7.16
CA GLY A 257 -30.03 0.08 7.15
C GLY A 257 -30.02 1.50 6.58
N PRO A 258 -31.17 2.20 6.64
CA PRO A 258 -31.33 3.54 6.06
C PRO A 258 -30.25 4.51 6.54
N LEU A 259 -29.65 5.23 5.61
CA LEU A 259 -28.63 6.23 5.94
C LEU A 259 -29.27 7.54 6.40
N PRO A 260 -28.67 8.23 7.40
CA PRO A 260 -28.97 9.62 7.69
C PRO A 260 -28.79 10.51 6.46
N ARG A 261 -29.37 11.72 6.51
CA ARG A 261 -29.30 12.64 5.37
C ARG A 261 -27.85 12.97 5.00
N VAL A 262 -27.52 12.78 3.72
CA VAL A 262 -26.21 13.13 3.16
C VAL A 262 -26.12 14.63 2.97
N LEU A 263 -25.17 15.27 3.62
CA LEU A 263 -24.90 16.72 3.54
C LEU A 263 -23.94 17.05 2.42
N ALA A 264 -22.91 16.20 2.22
CA ALA A 264 -21.90 16.38 1.18
C ALA A 264 -21.27 15.05 0.77
N THR A 265 -20.73 15.02 -0.45
CA THR A 265 -20.01 13.86 -0.98
C THR A 265 -18.72 14.30 -1.65
N ARG A 266 -17.71 13.45 -1.63
CA ARG A 266 -16.47 13.64 -2.38
C ARG A 266 -15.94 12.31 -2.86
N VAL A 267 -15.57 12.24 -4.14
CA VAL A 267 -14.84 11.10 -4.72
C VAL A 267 -13.38 11.48 -4.91
N SER A 268 -12.47 10.62 -4.44
CA SER A 268 -11.03 10.76 -4.65
C SER A 268 -10.52 9.50 -5.36
N ARG A 269 -9.99 9.65 -6.56
CA ARG A 269 -9.46 8.54 -7.37
C ARG A 269 -7.96 8.45 -7.24
N TRP A 270 -7.49 7.25 -6.98
CA TRP A 270 -6.08 6.94 -6.82
C TRP A 270 -5.69 5.89 -7.88
N GLY A 271 -5.28 6.39 -9.05
CA GLY A 271 -4.85 5.53 -10.15
C GLY A 271 -3.46 4.97 -9.91
N GLY A 272 -3.29 3.64 -10.05
CA GLY A 272 -2.01 2.98 -9.91
C GLY A 272 -1.31 3.30 -8.59
N SER A 273 -2.02 3.24 -7.46
CA SER A 273 -1.51 3.75 -6.18
C SER A 273 -0.97 2.68 -5.24
N LEU A 274 -1.40 1.44 -5.40
CA LEU A 274 -1.03 0.34 -4.50
C LEU A 274 -0.31 -0.77 -5.28
N PRO A 275 1.03 -0.91 -5.11
CA PRO A 275 1.79 -1.98 -5.73
C PRO A 275 1.32 -3.34 -5.24
N GLN A 276 1.28 -4.32 -6.14
CA GLN A 276 0.87 -5.68 -5.86
C GLN A 276 2.10 -6.56 -5.65
N TYR A 277 2.23 -7.10 -4.47
CA TYR A 277 3.36 -7.95 -4.10
C TYR A 277 3.05 -9.41 -4.41
N ALA A 278 3.23 -9.79 -5.67
CA ALA A 278 3.07 -11.16 -6.13
C ALA A 278 4.17 -12.08 -5.58
N VAL A 279 3.99 -13.38 -5.74
CA VAL A 279 5.04 -14.37 -5.45
C VAL A 279 6.31 -14.00 -6.20
N GLY A 280 7.46 -14.04 -5.52
CA GLY A 280 8.76 -13.62 -6.05
C GLY A 280 9.05 -12.11 -5.96
N HIS A 281 8.15 -11.32 -5.35
CA HIS A 281 8.35 -9.86 -5.21
C HIS A 281 9.66 -9.48 -4.50
N LEU A 282 10.01 -10.18 -3.41
CA LEU A 282 11.25 -9.89 -2.69
C LEU A 282 12.50 -10.16 -3.54
N ASP A 283 12.45 -11.16 -4.39
CA ASP A 283 13.53 -11.47 -5.32
C ASP A 283 13.65 -10.40 -6.42
N LEU A 284 12.51 -9.96 -6.96
CA LEU A 284 12.46 -8.83 -7.88
C LEU A 284 13.11 -7.59 -7.26
N VAL A 285 12.75 -7.24 -6.04
CA VAL A 285 13.31 -6.07 -5.33
C VAL A 285 14.83 -6.21 -5.14
N ARG A 286 15.32 -7.42 -4.79
CA ARG A 286 16.77 -7.67 -4.67
C ARG A 286 17.48 -7.46 -6.00
N ARG A 287 16.93 -8.00 -7.11
CA ARG A 287 17.52 -7.83 -8.46
C ARG A 287 17.54 -6.36 -8.88
N VAL A 288 16.43 -5.63 -8.68
CA VAL A 288 16.36 -4.19 -8.98
C VAL A 288 17.41 -3.41 -8.19
N ARG A 289 17.52 -3.63 -6.89
CA ARG A 289 18.50 -2.92 -6.05
C ARG A 289 19.93 -3.27 -6.41
N ALA A 290 20.23 -4.53 -6.66
CA ALA A 290 21.57 -4.96 -7.10
C ALA A 290 21.96 -4.30 -8.42
N ALA A 291 21.05 -4.23 -9.39
CA ALA A 291 21.30 -3.59 -10.68
C ALA A 291 21.49 -2.06 -10.54
N VAL A 292 20.65 -1.39 -9.72
CA VAL A 292 20.77 0.06 -9.46
C VAL A 292 22.03 0.40 -8.69
N ALA A 293 22.48 -0.45 -7.77
CA ALA A 293 23.72 -0.24 -6.99
C ALA A 293 24.98 -0.21 -7.88
N GLY A 294 24.93 -0.75 -9.10
CA GLY A 294 25.99 -0.59 -10.11
C GLY A 294 26.13 0.85 -10.62
N GLN A 295 25.18 1.72 -10.33
CA GLN A 295 25.24 3.14 -10.68
C GLN A 295 25.62 3.98 -9.44
N PRO A 296 26.71 4.76 -9.49
CA PRO A 296 27.14 5.52 -8.34
C PRO A 296 26.11 6.59 -7.95
N ARG A 297 25.85 6.71 -6.66
CA ARG A 297 24.95 7.71 -6.08
C ARG A 297 23.53 7.73 -6.67
N LEU A 298 23.05 6.54 -7.12
CA LEU A 298 21.67 6.31 -7.54
C LEU A 298 21.03 5.29 -6.61
N ALA A 299 19.82 5.57 -6.14
CA ALA A 299 19.06 4.63 -5.33
C ALA A 299 17.57 4.72 -5.65
N VAL A 300 16.83 3.68 -5.24
CA VAL A 300 15.37 3.59 -5.34
C VAL A 300 14.75 3.48 -3.96
N ALA A 301 13.56 4.07 -3.76
CA ALA A 301 12.84 4.04 -2.49
C ALA A 301 11.33 4.07 -2.71
N GLY A 302 10.58 3.65 -1.70
CA GLY A 302 9.11 3.81 -1.68
C GLY A 302 8.35 2.50 -1.59
N ALA A 303 7.05 2.61 -1.74
CA ALA A 303 6.10 1.50 -1.55
C ALA A 303 6.27 0.34 -2.55
N ALA A 304 6.92 0.56 -3.68
CA ALA A 304 7.18 -0.51 -4.66
C ALA A 304 8.13 -1.61 -4.15
N TYR A 305 8.86 -1.38 -3.07
CA TYR A 305 10.00 -2.22 -2.68
C TYR A 305 9.78 -2.98 -1.37
N ASP A 306 9.60 -2.28 -0.25
CA ASP A 306 9.69 -2.91 1.08
C ASP A 306 8.34 -3.06 1.79
N GLY A 307 7.32 -2.34 1.35
CA GLY A 307 5.98 -2.35 1.94
C GLY A 307 5.24 -1.03 1.74
N VAL A 308 3.91 -1.10 1.71
CA VAL A 308 3.02 0.06 1.46
C VAL A 308 2.80 0.94 2.69
N GLY A 309 3.21 0.48 3.89
CA GLY A 309 3.02 1.24 5.13
C GLY A 309 3.94 2.46 5.23
N ILE A 310 3.43 3.57 5.74
CA ILE A 310 4.21 4.82 5.93
C ILE A 310 5.54 4.59 6.67
N PRO A 311 5.58 3.84 7.81
CA PRO A 311 6.85 3.58 8.49
C PRO A 311 7.86 2.83 7.63
N VAL A 312 7.39 1.93 6.77
CA VAL A 312 8.25 1.16 5.84
C VAL A 312 8.78 2.07 4.74
N CYS A 313 7.94 2.93 4.17
CA CYS A 313 8.36 3.92 3.18
C CYS A 313 9.41 4.89 3.75
N ILE A 314 9.27 5.31 5.02
CA ILE A 314 10.28 6.14 5.70
C ILE A 314 11.61 5.39 5.83
N ARG A 315 11.59 4.11 6.24
CA ARG A 315 12.81 3.30 6.30
C ARG A 315 13.46 3.14 4.92
N SER A 316 12.66 2.87 3.90
CA SER A 316 13.10 2.77 2.50
C SER A 316 13.81 4.05 2.05
N GLY A 317 13.22 5.21 2.30
CA GLY A 317 13.82 6.51 1.99
C GLY A 317 15.13 6.78 2.74
N ARG A 318 15.17 6.43 4.04
CA ARG A 318 16.41 6.54 4.84
C ARG A 318 17.54 5.64 4.32
N GLY A 319 17.20 4.39 3.96
CA GLY A 319 18.16 3.46 3.36
C GLY A 319 18.71 3.97 2.03
N ALA A 320 17.85 4.48 1.17
CA ALA A 320 18.26 5.07 -0.10
C ALA A 320 19.15 6.31 0.07
N ALA A 321 18.82 7.18 1.02
CA ALA A 321 19.66 8.36 1.34
C ALA A 321 21.06 7.96 1.81
N ARG A 322 21.18 6.97 2.71
CA ARG A 322 22.48 6.43 3.14
C ARG A 322 23.28 5.85 1.98
N ALA A 323 22.61 5.08 1.11
CA ALA A 323 23.27 4.48 -0.06
C ALA A 323 23.87 5.52 -1.00
N VAL A 324 23.16 6.62 -1.30
CA VAL A 324 23.69 7.67 -2.18
C VAL A 324 24.75 8.53 -1.53
N LEU A 325 24.79 8.60 -0.18
CA LEU A 325 25.81 9.29 0.59
C LEU A 325 27.07 8.45 0.85
N GLY A 326 27.10 7.19 0.42
CA GLY A 326 28.21 6.26 0.66
C GLY A 326 28.33 5.79 2.13
N GLN A 327 27.27 5.95 2.93
CA GLN A 327 27.20 5.48 4.31
C GLN A 327 26.65 4.05 4.31
N ASN A 328 27.53 3.06 4.30
CA ASN A 328 27.12 1.66 4.49
C ASN A 328 26.54 1.46 5.89
N GLU A 329 25.50 0.65 6.03
CA GLU A 329 25.00 0.23 7.32
C GLU A 329 26.12 -0.50 8.06
N ALA A 330 26.71 0.14 9.08
CA ALA A 330 27.31 -0.63 10.16
C ALA A 330 26.16 -1.40 10.81
N HIS A 331 26.22 -2.71 10.76
CA HIS A 331 25.28 -3.61 11.40
C HIS A 331 25.07 -3.18 12.87
N VAL A 332 23.84 -2.80 13.21
CA VAL A 332 23.37 -2.71 14.60
C VAL A 332 22.36 -3.82 14.80
#